data_38daebc1f526537409051997d7cb8a33
#
_entry.id   38daebc1f526537409051997d7cb8a33
#
_cell.length_a   1.000
_cell.length_b   1.000
_cell.length_c   1.000
_cell.angle_alpha   90.00
_cell.angle_beta   90.00
_cell.angle_gamma   90.00
#
_symmetry.space_group_name_H-M   'P 1'
#
loop_
_entity.id
_entity.type
_entity.pdbx_description
1 polymer ?
#
loop_
_entity_poly.entity_id
_entity_poly.type
_entity_poly.pdbx_seq_one_letter_code
_entity_poly.pdbx_strand_id
1 'polypeptide(L)'
;MMQIIRSYRLFFDRKPVLDLRPLRLVAPDDVPIMSGRVGYTGGYWLHPEWRGRGLSRLLPRINRALALRHFDLDWLFSLGRDTERWARVAREDLAMPNRFSCFDGYFPGRGEDGKYAVFYADRGDLLSVIRADVGDDIGIGAGGAERAA
;
A
#
# COMPACT_ATOMS: atom_id res chain seq x y z
N MET A 1 -5.34 -3.26 -13.96
CA MET A 1 -4.43 -2.29 -13.31
C MET A 1 -3.48 -1.61 -14.30
N MET A 2 -2.70 -2.33 -15.08
CA MET A 2 -1.72 -1.74 -16.02
C MET A 2 -2.34 -0.77 -17.04
N GLN A 3 -3.55 -1.02 -17.53
CA GLN A 3 -4.27 -0.09 -18.42
C GLN A 3 -4.62 1.23 -17.71
N ILE A 4 -4.96 1.18 -16.43
CA ILE A 4 -5.28 2.38 -15.64
C ILE A 4 -4.03 3.24 -15.46
N ILE A 5 -2.87 2.61 -15.24
CA ILE A 5 -1.59 3.31 -15.14
C ILE A 5 -1.20 3.92 -16.50
N ARG A 6 -1.28 3.13 -17.60
CA ARG A 6 -0.98 3.61 -18.97
C ARG A 6 -1.84 4.79 -19.40
N SER A 7 -3.10 4.79 -19.00
CA SER A 7 -4.05 5.86 -19.36
C SER A 7 -3.99 7.06 -18.41
N TYR A 8 -3.12 7.04 -17.39
CA TYR A 8 -3.06 8.03 -16.31
C TYR A 8 -4.36 8.22 -15.53
N ARG A 9 -5.37 7.36 -15.72
CA ARG A 9 -6.67 7.44 -15.05
C ARG A 9 -6.59 7.24 -13.53
N LEU A 10 -5.48 6.70 -13.05
CA LEU A 10 -5.21 6.62 -11.62
C LEU A 10 -4.98 8.01 -11.00
N PHE A 11 -4.56 8.98 -11.79
CA PHE A 11 -4.15 10.31 -11.30
C PHE A 11 -5.05 11.44 -11.79
N PHE A 12 -5.80 11.22 -12.87
CA PHE A 12 -6.62 12.23 -13.51
C PHE A 12 -7.93 11.64 -14.00
N ASP A 13 -9.03 12.35 -13.82
CA ASP A 13 -10.36 11.95 -14.31
C ASP A 13 -10.42 11.85 -15.84
N ARG A 14 -9.64 12.66 -16.52
CA ARG A 14 -9.50 12.66 -17.97
C ARG A 14 -8.03 12.56 -18.35
N LYS A 15 -7.76 11.99 -19.53
CA LYS A 15 -6.39 11.98 -20.07
C LYS A 15 -5.91 13.44 -20.14
N PRO A 16 -4.84 13.80 -19.44
CA PRO A 16 -4.34 15.18 -19.50
C PRO A 16 -3.86 15.47 -20.93
N VAL A 17 -4.17 16.68 -21.40
CA VAL A 17 -3.68 17.23 -22.69
C VAL A 17 -2.22 17.70 -22.54
N LEU A 18 -1.50 17.18 -21.57
CA LEU A 18 -0.10 17.51 -21.34
C LEU A 18 0.76 16.62 -22.25
N ASP A 19 1.86 17.18 -22.71
CA ASP A 19 2.94 16.45 -23.36
C ASP A 19 3.64 15.57 -22.31
N LEU A 20 2.91 14.51 -21.90
CA LEU A 20 3.39 13.59 -20.87
C LEU A 20 4.51 12.76 -21.49
N ARG A 21 5.68 12.82 -20.90
CA ARG A 21 6.80 11.97 -21.25
C ARG A 21 6.35 10.51 -21.25
N PRO A 22 6.75 9.70 -22.23
CA PRO A 22 6.29 8.33 -22.35
C PRO A 22 6.69 7.52 -21.12
N LEU A 23 5.72 6.83 -20.51
CA LEU A 23 5.97 5.82 -19.49
C LEU A 23 6.47 4.55 -20.16
N ARG A 24 7.65 4.09 -19.80
CA ARG A 24 8.16 2.80 -20.17
C ARG A 24 7.69 1.77 -19.15
N LEU A 25 6.78 0.89 -19.53
CA LEU A 25 6.38 -0.23 -18.70
C LEU A 25 7.52 -1.26 -18.63
N VAL A 26 7.84 -1.71 -17.44
CA VAL A 26 8.90 -2.69 -17.15
C VAL A 26 8.39 -3.85 -16.31
N ALA A 27 7.05 -4.00 -16.22
CA ALA A 27 6.45 -5.07 -15.43
C ALA A 27 6.87 -6.44 -15.97
N PRO A 28 7.22 -7.41 -15.10
CA PRO A 28 7.45 -8.79 -15.47
C PRO A 28 6.19 -9.44 -16.08
N ASP A 29 6.35 -10.54 -16.81
CA ASP A 29 5.23 -11.25 -17.43
C ASP A 29 4.36 -11.99 -16.41
N ASP A 30 4.92 -12.33 -15.26
CA ASP A 30 4.29 -13.09 -14.16
C ASP A 30 3.62 -12.23 -13.09
N VAL A 31 3.30 -10.96 -13.41
CA VAL A 31 2.58 -10.09 -12.45
C VAL A 31 1.20 -10.66 -12.11
N PRO A 32 0.77 -10.58 -10.84
CA PRO A 32 -0.52 -11.10 -10.43
C PRO A 32 -1.67 -10.37 -11.12
N ILE A 33 -2.67 -11.12 -11.56
CA ILE A 33 -3.92 -10.56 -12.05
C ILE A 33 -4.77 -10.18 -10.86
N MET A 34 -4.74 -8.90 -10.50
CA MET A 34 -5.60 -8.36 -9.45
C MET A 34 -7.03 -8.21 -9.98
N SER A 35 -7.93 -9.05 -9.48
CA SER A 35 -9.35 -9.06 -9.86
C SER A 35 -10.24 -8.89 -8.63
N GLY A 36 -11.53 -8.64 -8.84
CA GLY A 36 -12.45 -8.35 -7.75
C GLY A 36 -12.38 -6.89 -7.28
N ARG A 37 -12.51 -6.67 -5.99
CA ARG A 37 -12.48 -5.34 -5.36
C ARG A 37 -11.03 -4.94 -5.05
N VAL A 38 -10.50 -4.06 -5.86
CA VAL A 38 -9.11 -3.62 -5.81
C VAL A 38 -9.04 -2.18 -5.27
N GLY A 39 -8.40 -2.00 -4.12
CA GLY A 39 -8.17 -0.69 -3.52
C GLY A 39 -6.81 -0.11 -3.89
N TYR A 40 -6.76 1.20 -4.11
CA TYR A 40 -5.52 1.95 -4.17
C TYR A 40 -5.33 2.77 -2.90
N THR A 41 -4.16 2.72 -2.31
CA THR A 41 -3.77 3.56 -1.18
C THR A 41 -2.50 4.33 -1.50
N GLY A 42 -2.50 5.61 -1.15
CA GLY A 42 -1.35 6.48 -1.41
C GLY A 42 -1.62 7.91 -0.98
N GLY A 43 -0.63 8.78 -1.22
CA GLY A 43 -0.80 10.21 -0.94
C GLY A 43 -0.85 10.54 0.56
N TYR A 44 -0.31 9.70 1.43
CA TYR A 44 -0.21 10.03 2.86
C TYR A 44 0.63 11.28 3.06
N TRP A 45 0.02 12.27 3.66
CA TRP A 45 0.69 13.47 4.09
C TRP A 45 0.39 13.75 5.56
N LEU A 46 1.43 14.00 6.34
CA LEU A 46 1.31 14.41 7.72
C LEU A 46 1.79 15.82 7.89
N HIS A 47 0.96 16.64 8.54
CA HIS A 47 1.37 17.99 8.93
C HIS A 47 2.68 17.93 9.74
N PRO A 48 3.64 18.83 9.53
CA PRO A 48 4.95 18.80 10.22
C PRO A 48 4.86 18.64 11.73
N GLU A 49 3.92 19.29 12.39
CA GLU A 49 3.71 19.23 13.85
C GLU A 49 3.32 17.82 14.37
N TRP A 50 2.80 16.96 13.47
CA TRP A 50 2.38 15.59 13.81
C TRP A 50 3.42 14.54 13.46
N ARG A 51 4.53 14.95 12.84
CA ARG A 51 5.63 14.03 12.49
C ARG A 51 6.40 13.60 13.74
N GLY A 52 7.06 12.44 13.66
CA GLY A 52 7.82 11.88 14.77
C GLY A 52 6.99 11.25 15.89
N ARG A 53 5.66 11.21 15.78
CA ARG A 53 4.74 10.66 16.79
C ARG A 53 4.23 9.25 16.45
N GLY A 54 4.89 8.54 15.56
CA GLY A 54 4.49 7.18 15.16
C GLY A 54 3.25 7.08 14.25
N LEU A 55 2.64 8.22 13.86
CA LEU A 55 1.41 8.23 13.07
C LEU A 55 1.60 7.66 11.67
N SER A 56 2.79 7.70 11.11
CA SER A 56 3.11 7.09 9.83
C SER A 56 2.91 5.57 9.81
N ARG A 57 3.02 4.92 10.96
CA ARG A 57 2.74 3.48 11.12
C ARG A 57 1.28 3.22 11.50
N LEU A 58 0.72 4.05 12.37
CA LEU A 58 -0.64 3.87 12.89
C LEU A 58 -1.71 4.12 11.83
N LEU A 59 -1.63 5.26 11.11
CA LEU A 59 -2.66 5.64 10.16
C LEU A 59 -2.84 4.64 8.99
N PRO A 60 -1.79 4.09 8.37
CA PRO A 60 -1.95 3.04 7.38
C PRO A 60 -2.64 1.78 7.91
N ARG A 61 -2.38 1.40 9.17
CA ARG A 61 -3.02 0.24 9.81
C ARG A 61 -4.53 0.46 9.98
N ILE A 62 -4.91 1.61 10.52
CA ILE A 62 -6.33 1.99 10.67
C ILE A 62 -7.01 2.07 9.30
N ASN A 63 -6.40 2.75 8.33
CA ASN A 63 -6.96 2.90 7.00
C ASN A 63 -7.19 1.55 6.31
N ARG A 64 -6.25 0.63 6.43
CA ARG A 64 -6.37 -0.73 5.89
C ARG A 64 -7.53 -1.51 6.51
N ALA A 65 -7.64 -1.47 7.85
CA ALA A 65 -8.73 -2.15 8.54
C ALA A 65 -10.10 -1.59 8.15
N LEU A 66 -10.22 -0.25 8.05
CA LEU A 66 -11.43 0.41 7.58
C LEU A 66 -11.72 0.08 6.12
N ALA A 67 -10.72 0.11 5.25
CA ALA A 67 -10.88 -0.20 3.84
C ALA A 67 -11.35 -1.64 3.61
N LEU A 68 -10.75 -2.61 4.32
CA LEU A 68 -11.19 -4.00 4.27
C LEU A 68 -12.63 -4.15 4.76
N ARG A 69 -12.98 -3.50 5.88
CA ARG A 69 -14.32 -3.57 6.47
C ARG A 69 -15.40 -2.95 5.58
N HIS A 70 -15.12 -1.76 5.02
CA HIS A 70 -16.13 -1.00 4.28
C HIS A 70 -16.24 -1.41 2.81
N PHE A 71 -15.13 -1.77 2.19
CA PHE A 71 -15.10 -2.08 0.75
C PHE A 71 -14.93 -3.58 0.47
N ASP A 72 -14.69 -4.40 1.51
CA ASP A 72 -14.50 -5.85 1.41
C ASP A 72 -13.49 -6.21 0.31
N LEU A 73 -12.30 -5.62 0.43
CA LEU A 73 -11.26 -5.67 -0.61
C LEU A 73 -10.69 -7.07 -0.80
N ASP A 74 -10.45 -7.43 -2.07
CA ASP A 74 -9.68 -8.60 -2.46
C ASP A 74 -8.18 -8.26 -2.58
N TRP A 75 -7.87 -7.02 -2.97
CA TRP A 75 -6.51 -6.53 -3.15
C TRP A 75 -6.37 -5.09 -2.68
N LEU A 76 -5.22 -4.78 -2.13
CA LEU A 76 -4.81 -3.41 -1.83
C LEU A 76 -3.43 -3.17 -2.45
N PHE A 77 -3.25 -2.05 -3.15
CA PHE A 77 -1.97 -1.70 -3.73
C PHE A 77 -1.60 -0.24 -3.54
N SER A 78 -0.31 0.04 -3.67
CA SER A 78 0.27 1.38 -3.66
C SER A 78 1.35 1.49 -4.73
N LEU A 79 1.63 2.71 -5.17
CA LEU A 79 2.75 3.03 -6.05
C LEU A 79 3.83 3.77 -5.26
N GLY A 80 5.06 3.33 -5.40
CA GLY A 80 6.22 3.97 -4.77
C GLY A 80 7.47 3.85 -5.62
N ARG A 81 8.55 4.53 -5.19
CA ARG A 81 9.86 4.36 -5.80
C ARG A 81 10.30 2.90 -5.71
N ASP A 82 10.85 2.35 -6.79
CA ASP A 82 11.42 1.00 -6.81
C ASP A 82 12.81 1.01 -6.17
N THR A 83 12.84 1.08 -4.84
CA THR A 83 14.05 1.08 -4.02
C THR A 83 13.86 0.19 -2.80
N GLU A 84 14.95 -0.34 -2.26
CA GLU A 84 14.91 -1.16 -1.04
C GLU A 84 14.37 -0.39 0.18
N ARG A 85 14.63 0.91 0.25
CA ARG A 85 14.05 1.77 1.29
C ARG A 85 12.52 1.76 1.22
N TRP A 86 11.95 1.94 0.03
CA TRP A 86 10.50 1.92 -0.15
C TRP A 86 9.91 0.52 0.03
N ALA A 87 10.61 -0.52 -0.39
CA ALA A 87 10.19 -1.90 -0.17
C ALA A 87 10.08 -2.22 1.33
N ARG A 88 11.02 -1.73 2.14
CA ARG A 88 10.96 -1.86 3.59
C ARG A 88 9.76 -1.12 4.17
N VAL A 89 9.56 0.16 3.80
CA VAL A 89 8.41 0.95 4.26
C VAL A 89 7.09 0.28 3.87
N ALA A 90 6.98 -0.22 2.64
CA ALA A 90 5.78 -0.92 2.17
C ALA A 90 5.48 -2.15 3.02
N ARG A 91 6.48 -2.96 3.33
CA ARG A 91 6.32 -4.17 4.14
C ARG A 91 6.02 -3.86 5.61
N GLU A 92 6.80 -2.98 6.23
CA GLU A 92 6.76 -2.73 7.68
C GLU A 92 5.63 -1.77 8.09
N ASP A 93 5.43 -0.69 7.34
CA ASP A 93 4.47 0.35 7.69
C ASP A 93 3.13 0.19 6.96
N LEU A 94 3.15 -0.20 5.67
CA LEU A 94 1.95 -0.34 4.86
C LEU A 94 1.41 -1.78 4.82
N ALA A 95 2.15 -2.75 5.33
CA ALA A 95 1.85 -4.19 5.29
C ALA A 95 1.52 -4.69 3.87
N MET A 96 2.35 -4.31 2.93
CA MET A 96 2.34 -4.76 1.55
C MET A 96 3.62 -5.56 1.30
N PRO A 97 3.59 -6.89 1.53
CA PRO A 97 4.78 -7.72 1.47
C PRO A 97 5.30 -7.94 0.06
N ASN A 98 4.42 -7.79 -0.92
CA ASN A 98 4.70 -8.14 -2.31
C ASN A 98 5.00 -6.89 -3.15
N ARG A 99 5.87 -7.05 -4.16
CA ARG A 99 6.19 -5.97 -5.09
C ARG A 99 6.53 -6.51 -6.47
N PHE A 100 6.33 -5.67 -7.49
CA PHE A 100 6.94 -5.83 -8.81
C PHE A 100 7.28 -4.46 -9.41
N SER A 101 8.34 -4.39 -10.20
CA SER A 101 8.69 -3.19 -10.98
C SER A 101 7.60 -2.91 -12.00
N CYS A 102 7.17 -1.66 -12.11
CA CYS A 102 5.99 -1.29 -12.88
C CYS A 102 6.31 -0.42 -14.08
N PHE A 103 7.00 0.68 -13.87
CA PHE A 103 7.38 1.58 -14.96
C PHE A 103 8.64 2.38 -14.64
N ASP A 104 9.26 2.87 -15.70
CA ASP A 104 10.35 3.82 -15.68
C ASP A 104 9.92 5.07 -16.44
N GLY A 105 10.10 6.25 -15.85
CA GLY A 105 9.74 7.52 -16.43
C GLY A 105 9.09 8.50 -15.46
N TYR A 106 8.36 9.47 -16.03
CA TYR A 106 7.76 10.56 -15.26
C TYR A 106 6.53 10.12 -14.49
N PHE A 107 6.52 10.36 -13.18
CA PHE A 107 5.37 10.11 -12.30
C PHE A 107 4.64 11.41 -11.98
N PRO A 108 3.45 11.66 -12.55
CA PRO A 108 2.72 12.93 -12.37
C PRO A 108 2.42 13.26 -10.91
N GLY A 109 2.12 12.25 -10.09
CA GLY A 109 1.81 12.44 -8.68
C GLY A 109 3.00 12.93 -7.83
N ARG A 110 4.23 12.90 -8.38
CA ARG A 110 5.44 13.38 -7.73
C ARG A 110 6.17 14.47 -8.50
N GLY A 111 5.84 14.67 -9.77
CA GLY A 111 6.50 15.64 -10.61
C GLY A 111 7.95 15.27 -10.97
N GLU A 112 8.34 14.00 -10.92
CA GLU A 112 9.72 13.56 -11.09
C GLU A 112 9.84 12.28 -11.92
N ASP A 113 10.97 12.12 -12.61
CA ASP A 113 11.33 10.87 -13.30
C ASP A 113 11.89 9.85 -12.31
N GLY A 114 11.67 8.56 -12.59
CA GLY A 114 12.27 7.47 -11.83
C GLY A 114 11.70 6.12 -12.11
N LYS A 115 12.25 5.12 -11.42
CA LYS A 115 11.74 3.75 -11.43
C LYS A 115 10.70 3.58 -10.33
N TYR A 116 9.58 2.99 -10.69
CA TYR A 116 8.44 2.81 -9.79
C TYR A 116 8.00 1.36 -9.75
N ALA A 117 7.58 0.94 -8.56
CA ALA A 117 7.05 -0.38 -8.30
C ALA A 117 5.62 -0.29 -7.78
N VAL A 118 4.85 -1.33 -8.04
CA VAL A 118 3.62 -1.63 -7.34
C VAL A 118 3.97 -2.44 -6.10
N PHE A 119 3.53 -1.98 -4.95
CA PHE A 119 3.53 -2.71 -3.70
C PHE A 119 2.10 -3.16 -3.44
N TYR A 120 1.90 -4.41 -3.03
CA TYR A 120 0.55 -4.95 -2.90
C TYR A 120 0.43 -6.01 -1.82
N ALA A 121 -0.81 -6.20 -1.40
CA ALA A 121 -1.24 -7.27 -0.53
C ALA A 121 -2.55 -7.84 -1.07
N ASP A 122 -2.71 -9.14 -1.06
CA ASP A 122 -3.99 -9.80 -1.27
C ASP A 122 -4.82 -9.83 0.02
N ARG A 123 -6.05 -10.35 -0.06
CA ARG A 123 -6.95 -10.44 1.09
C ARG A 123 -6.36 -11.28 2.24
N GLY A 124 -5.62 -12.35 1.93
CA GLY A 124 -4.96 -13.20 2.91
C GLY A 124 -3.88 -12.43 3.68
N ASP A 125 -3.03 -11.71 2.96
CA ASP A 125 -2.01 -10.82 3.53
C ASP A 125 -2.65 -9.76 4.44
N LEU A 126 -3.72 -9.09 3.95
CA LEU A 126 -4.42 -8.03 4.69
C LEU A 126 -5.00 -8.55 6.02
N LEU A 127 -5.67 -9.72 5.98
CA LEU A 127 -6.24 -10.34 7.18
C LEU A 127 -5.17 -10.81 8.16
N SER A 128 -4.06 -11.37 7.64
CA SER A 128 -2.94 -11.82 8.47
C SER A 128 -2.34 -10.68 9.29
N VAL A 129 -2.11 -9.55 8.64
CA VAL A 129 -1.54 -8.37 9.33
C VAL A 129 -2.51 -7.76 10.33
N ILE A 130 -3.81 -7.67 10.02
CA ILE A 130 -4.82 -7.16 10.97
C ILE A 130 -4.89 -8.07 12.19
N ARG A 131 -4.83 -9.39 12.02
CA ARG A 131 -4.81 -10.34 13.14
C ARG A 131 -3.56 -10.17 14.02
N ALA A 132 -2.40 -9.96 13.41
CA ALA A 132 -1.17 -9.67 14.13
C ALA A 132 -1.28 -8.35 14.91
N ASP A 133 -1.76 -7.29 14.25
CA ASP A 133 -1.96 -5.98 14.88
C ASP A 133 -2.91 -6.07 16.11
N VAL A 134 -3.98 -6.85 16.02
CA VAL A 134 -4.95 -7.04 17.11
C VAL A 134 -4.41 -8.00 18.17
N GLY A 135 -3.68 -9.03 17.78
CA GLY A 135 -3.08 -10.01 18.69
C GLY A 135 -1.97 -9.44 19.56
N ASP A 136 -1.19 -8.53 19.02
CA ASP A 136 -0.13 -7.83 19.75
C ASP A 136 -0.69 -6.84 20.78
N ASP A 137 -1.86 -6.24 20.52
CA ASP A 137 -2.52 -5.29 21.43
C ASP A 137 -3.40 -6.00 22.47
N ILE A 138 -3.91 -7.20 22.18
CA ILE A 138 -4.65 -8.02 23.15
C ILE A 138 -3.66 -9.00 23.80
N GLY A 139 -2.74 -8.49 24.56
CA GLY A 139 -2.06 -9.23 25.62
C GLY A 139 -3.09 -9.59 26.67
N ILE A 140 -4.02 -10.50 26.36
CA ILE A 140 -4.86 -11.16 27.35
C ILE A 140 -3.87 -11.96 28.20
N GLY A 141 -3.56 -11.41 29.36
CA GLY A 141 -2.78 -12.06 30.38
C GLY A 141 -3.31 -13.48 30.63
N ALA A 142 -2.66 -14.45 30.04
CA ALA A 142 -2.67 -15.83 30.52
C ALA A 142 -1.83 -15.84 31.81
N GLY A 143 -2.35 -15.24 32.86
CA GLY A 143 -1.65 -15.07 34.12
C GLY A 143 -2.62 -14.72 35.26
N GLY A 144 -3.56 -15.61 35.54
CA GLY A 144 -4.48 -15.35 36.66
C GLY A 144 -5.37 -16.52 37.08
N ALA A 145 -4.84 -17.75 37.06
CA ALA A 145 -5.55 -18.87 37.61
C ALA A 145 -4.59 -19.83 38.33
N GLU A 146 -3.83 -19.31 39.32
CA GLU A 146 -3.15 -20.20 40.27
C GLU A 146 -2.77 -19.40 41.53
N ARG A 147 -3.77 -19.19 42.39
CA ARG A 147 -3.58 -18.95 43.87
C ARG A 147 -4.93 -18.98 44.56
N ALA A 148 -5.39 -20.17 44.92
CA ALA A 148 -6.20 -20.41 46.10
C ALA A 148 -6.25 -21.91 46.38
N ALA A 149 -5.32 -22.39 47.15
CA ALA A 149 -5.43 -23.59 47.98
C ALA A 149 -4.59 -23.34 49.23
#